data_388d2a6a3495c15e36834b8641bc856f
#
_entry.id   388d2a6a3495c15e36834b8641bc856f
#
_cell.length_a   1.000
_cell.length_b   1.000
_cell.length_c   1.000
_cell.angle_alpha   90.00
_cell.angle_beta   90.00
_cell.angle_gamma   90.00
#
_symmetry.space_group_name_H-M   'P 1'
#
loop_
_entity.id
_entity.type
_entity.pdbx_description
1 polymer ?
#
loop_
_entity_poly.entity_id
_entity_poly.type
_entity_poly.pdbx_seq_one_letter_code
_entity_poly.pdbx_strand_id
1 'polypeptide(L)'
;GASMTHGEDFLTPPSFENEVVVEFKDSINIYSQVIRPILNNKCVKCHNQSKSKGGLLMDSMDNMISGGKSGNIFVANNSLESHMYNYLVLPMDDDLHMPPEGNRQLKTHEIELIKYWIDSGANFEKFEKTQDSNDELIRNLASFFPKPIATVPSPKISHLQMLQKLNFRVERNSSKNNLIEIKFQGKVLENKHIKALLNVKNQLIKLDLSYSNLNDRMIAKLGSLKKLLYLKINDTEISEKGLANISRSVVSLNLNNTKIDFESLASFVQKSNVKNIYLWNTNISLDDQKELKNLSSADL
;
A
#
# COMPACT_ATOMS: atom_id res chain seq x y z
N GLY A 1 -1.72 34.74 -14.73
CA GLY A 1 -1.23 34.57 -13.63
C GLY A 1 -1.05 33.28 -12.86
N ALA A 2 -2.09 32.49 -12.64
CA ALA A 2 -1.99 31.31 -11.72
C ALA A 2 -1.14 30.15 -12.30
N SER A 3 -1.05 30.03 -13.62
CA SER A 3 -0.28 28.97 -14.30
C SER A 3 1.24 29.13 -14.14
N MET A 4 1.76 30.34 -13.98
CA MET A 4 3.20 30.59 -13.89
C MET A 4 3.81 30.26 -12.52
N THR A 5 3.00 30.16 -11.45
CA THR A 5 3.48 29.92 -10.09
C THR A 5 3.29 28.46 -9.61
N HIS A 6 2.47 27.68 -10.30
CA HIS A 6 2.07 26.34 -9.83
C HIS A 6 2.21 25.23 -10.88
N GLY A 7 2.76 25.52 -12.07
CA GLY A 7 2.86 24.58 -13.19
C GLY A 7 1.56 24.52 -14.03
N GLU A 8 1.67 24.01 -15.25
CA GLU A 8 0.54 23.95 -16.20
C GLU A 8 -0.58 23.03 -15.75
N ASP A 9 -0.28 21.99 -14.95
CA ASP A 9 -1.25 20.99 -14.47
C ASP A 9 -2.06 21.43 -13.24
N PHE A 10 -1.81 22.61 -12.69
CA PHE A 10 -2.48 23.09 -11.48
C PHE A 10 -4.01 23.25 -11.65
N LEU A 11 -4.45 23.59 -12.85
CA LEU A 11 -5.87 23.82 -13.16
C LEU A 11 -6.55 22.61 -13.82
N THR A 12 -5.81 21.54 -14.10
CA THR A 12 -6.37 20.34 -14.69
C THR A 12 -6.66 19.29 -13.61
N PRO A 13 -7.83 18.61 -13.65
CA PRO A 13 -8.07 17.48 -12.77
C PRO A 13 -7.02 16.38 -12.98
N PRO A 14 -6.63 15.64 -11.94
CA PRO A 14 -5.73 14.50 -12.11
C PRO A 14 -6.30 13.48 -13.09
N SER A 15 -5.47 12.97 -13.99
CA SER A 15 -5.88 11.92 -14.92
C SER A 15 -6.01 10.58 -14.19
N PHE A 16 -7.07 9.85 -14.48
CA PHE A 16 -7.32 8.50 -13.99
C PHE A 16 -7.34 7.55 -15.18
N GLU A 17 -6.16 7.14 -15.65
CA GLU A 17 -6.05 6.08 -16.64
C GLU A 17 -6.39 4.75 -15.95
N ASN A 18 -7.18 3.92 -16.61
CA ASN A 18 -7.43 2.55 -16.15
C ASN A 18 -6.14 1.74 -16.36
N GLU A 19 -5.29 1.68 -15.34
CA GLU A 19 -4.23 0.67 -15.34
C GLU A 19 -4.92 -0.70 -15.34
N VAL A 20 -4.49 -1.54 -16.26
CA VAL A 20 -4.93 -2.94 -16.34
C VAL A 20 -4.57 -3.61 -15.02
N VAL A 21 -5.55 -3.79 -14.15
CA VAL A 21 -5.43 -4.65 -12.98
C VAL A 21 -5.20 -6.04 -13.53
N VAL A 22 -4.03 -6.62 -13.26
CA VAL A 22 -3.79 -8.02 -13.57
C VAL A 22 -4.70 -8.81 -12.63
N GLU A 23 -5.89 -9.14 -13.10
CA GLU A 23 -6.79 -10.03 -12.39
C GLU A 23 -6.10 -11.40 -12.23
N PHE A 24 -6.32 -12.03 -11.08
CA PHE A 24 -5.95 -13.42 -10.84
C PHE A 24 -6.76 -14.25 -11.83
N LYS A 25 -6.13 -14.55 -12.97
CA LYS A 25 -6.82 -15.24 -14.09
C LYS A 25 -7.14 -16.67 -13.67
N ASP A 26 -8.20 -17.23 -14.24
CA ASP A 26 -8.62 -18.63 -14.06
C ASP A 26 -7.52 -19.64 -14.42
N SER A 27 -6.51 -19.22 -15.16
CA SER A 27 -5.30 -19.99 -15.45
C SER A 27 -4.04 -19.12 -15.39
N ILE A 28 -2.96 -19.67 -14.85
CA ILE A 28 -1.67 -19.00 -14.66
C ILE A 28 -0.54 -19.84 -15.21
N ASN A 29 0.39 -19.23 -15.94
CA ASN A 29 1.70 -19.82 -16.18
C ASN A 29 2.60 -19.47 -14.99
N ILE A 30 2.85 -20.47 -14.14
CA ILE A 30 3.61 -20.26 -12.89
C ILE A 30 5.03 -19.80 -13.19
N TYR A 31 5.68 -20.33 -14.21
CA TYR A 31 7.04 -19.91 -14.53
C TYR A 31 7.09 -18.43 -14.94
N SER A 32 6.39 -18.07 -16.00
CA SER A 32 6.53 -16.72 -16.58
C SER A 32 5.94 -15.62 -15.70
N GLN A 33 4.86 -15.92 -14.98
CA GLN A 33 4.14 -14.92 -14.18
C GLN A 33 4.59 -14.87 -12.71
N VAL A 34 5.24 -15.91 -12.19
CA VAL A 34 5.64 -16.00 -10.77
C VAL A 34 7.14 -16.24 -10.63
N ILE A 35 7.62 -17.39 -11.13
CA ILE A 35 9.02 -17.81 -10.90
C ILE A 35 9.99 -16.84 -11.57
N ARG A 36 9.76 -16.47 -12.82
CA ARG A 36 10.62 -15.55 -13.56
C ARG A 36 10.77 -14.18 -12.89
N PRO A 37 9.71 -13.52 -12.41
CA PRO A 37 9.81 -12.32 -11.58
C PRO A 37 10.62 -12.51 -10.30
N ILE A 38 10.47 -13.63 -9.58
CA ILE A 38 11.27 -13.94 -8.38
C ILE A 38 12.74 -14.03 -8.75
N LEU A 39 13.09 -14.81 -9.80
CA LEU A 39 14.46 -14.99 -10.27
C LEU A 39 15.10 -13.67 -10.68
N ASN A 40 14.40 -12.85 -11.45
CA ASN A 40 14.88 -11.52 -11.86
C ASN A 40 15.21 -10.62 -10.66
N ASN A 41 14.44 -10.72 -9.61
CA ASN A 41 14.55 -9.87 -8.43
C ASN A 41 15.61 -10.32 -7.43
N LYS A 42 15.87 -11.65 -7.37
CA LYS A 42 16.67 -12.28 -6.31
C LYS A 42 17.96 -12.95 -6.81
N CYS A 43 17.96 -13.48 -8.02
CA CYS A 43 19.01 -14.37 -8.51
C CYS A 43 19.82 -13.79 -9.68
N VAL A 44 19.15 -13.22 -10.69
CA VAL A 44 19.77 -12.76 -11.94
C VAL A 44 20.84 -11.69 -11.72
N LYS A 45 20.75 -10.88 -10.66
CA LYS A 45 21.78 -9.89 -10.32
C LYS A 45 23.19 -10.52 -10.19
N CYS A 46 23.27 -11.78 -9.75
CA CYS A 46 24.54 -12.50 -9.55
C CYS A 46 24.75 -13.66 -10.56
N HIS A 47 23.67 -14.08 -11.23
CA HIS A 47 23.66 -15.20 -12.17
C HIS A 47 23.25 -14.74 -13.57
N ASN A 48 24.07 -13.90 -14.20
CA ASN A 48 23.88 -13.36 -15.54
C ASN A 48 25.20 -13.37 -16.31
N GLN A 49 25.16 -13.03 -17.60
CA GLN A 49 26.33 -13.07 -18.48
C GLN A 49 27.51 -12.19 -18.01
N SER A 50 27.24 -11.09 -17.29
CA SER A 50 28.28 -10.22 -16.74
C SER A 50 28.86 -10.75 -15.43
N LYS A 51 28.10 -11.60 -14.70
CA LYS A 51 28.45 -12.11 -13.38
C LYS A 51 27.90 -13.52 -13.20
N SER A 52 28.60 -14.51 -13.71
CA SER A 52 28.21 -15.92 -13.65
C SER A 52 28.82 -16.62 -12.44
N LYS A 53 28.37 -16.30 -11.21
CA LYS A 53 28.82 -17.00 -10.02
C LYS A 53 28.49 -18.50 -10.13
N GLY A 54 29.47 -19.38 -9.83
CA GLY A 54 29.31 -20.81 -10.00
C GLY A 54 29.14 -21.28 -11.45
N GLY A 55 29.42 -20.42 -12.45
CA GLY A 55 29.18 -20.73 -13.87
C GLY A 55 27.69 -20.81 -14.22
N LEU A 56 26.80 -20.45 -13.27
CA LEU A 56 25.35 -20.53 -13.46
C LEU A 56 24.80 -19.22 -14.04
N LEU A 57 23.99 -19.35 -15.06
CA LEU A 57 23.19 -18.27 -15.64
C LEU A 57 21.71 -18.54 -15.40
N MET A 58 20.96 -17.51 -14.96
CA MET A 58 19.53 -17.60 -14.67
C MET A 58 18.72 -16.54 -15.42
N ASP A 59 19.33 -15.93 -16.44
CA ASP A 59 18.75 -14.85 -17.24
C ASP A 59 17.88 -15.33 -18.41
N SER A 60 17.95 -16.62 -18.75
CA SER A 60 17.08 -17.25 -19.75
C SER A 60 16.71 -18.67 -19.35
N MET A 61 15.71 -19.23 -20.03
CA MET A 61 15.25 -20.61 -19.86
C MET A 61 16.35 -21.61 -20.23
N ASP A 62 16.97 -21.41 -21.39
CA ASP A 62 18.04 -22.27 -21.89
C ASP A 62 19.25 -22.31 -20.96
N ASN A 63 19.62 -21.17 -20.42
CA ASN A 63 20.71 -21.05 -19.46
C ASN A 63 20.41 -21.79 -18.14
N MET A 64 19.17 -21.71 -17.66
CA MET A 64 18.77 -22.45 -16.46
C MET A 64 18.79 -23.97 -16.69
N ILE A 65 18.35 -24.42 -17.84
CA ILE A 65 18.39 -25.86 -18.24
C ILE A 65 19.83 -26.33 -18.34
N SER A 66 20.73 -25.50 -18.87
CA SER A 66 22.16 -25.85 -19.00
C SER A 66 22.85 -26.01 -17.63
N GLY A 67 22.32 -25.41 -16.56
CA GLY A 67 22.90 -25.53 -15.23
C GLY A 67 24.19 -24.70 -15.03
N GLY A 68 24.95 -25.07 -14.00
CA GLY A 68 26.22 -24.45 -13.63
C GLY A 68 27.36 -25.45 -13.45
N LYS A 69 28.44 -25.02 -12.79
CA LYS A 69 29.61 -25.91 -12.51
C LYS A 69 29.24 -27.13 -11.66
N SER A 70 28.20 -27.02 -10.82
CA SER A 70 27.69 -28.11 -9.98
C SER A 70 26.66 -28.99 -10.71
N GLY A 71 26.45 -28.81 -12.00
CA GLY A 71 25.44 -29.53 -12.81
C GLY A 71 24.08 -28.83 -12.83
N ASN A 72 23.02 -29.61 -12.98
CA ASN A 72 21.66 -29.14 -13.08
C ASN A 72 21.22 -28.49 -11.76
N ILE A 73 20.56 -27.34 -11.85
CA ILE A 73 20.08 -26.61 -10.65
C ILE A 73 18.75 -27.14 -10.13
N PHE A 74 17.99 -27.85 -10.93
CA PHE A 74 16.74 -28.49 -10.51
C PHE A 74 16.59 -29.87 -11.15
N VAL A 75 15.89 -30.75 -10.42
CA VAL A 75 15.44 -32.08 -10.83
C VAL A 75 13.92 -32.00 -10.94
N ALA A 76 13.38 -32.13 -12.14
CA ALA A 76 11.95 -32.06 -12.37
C ALA A 76 11.21 -33.11 -11.50
N ASN A 77 10.10 -32.71 -10.91
CA ASN A 77 9.28 -33.49 -9.96
C ASN A 77 9.98 -33.82 -8.63
N ASN A 78 11.13 -33.23 -8.31
CA ASN A 78 11.85 -33.51 -7.06
C ASN A 78 12.61 -32.28 -6.55
N SER A 79 11.94 -31.47 -5.76
CA SER A 79 12.55 -30.28 -5.14
C SER A 79 13.65 -30.63 -4.14
N LEU A 80 13.50 -31.75 -3.43
CA LEU A 80 14.47 -32.16 -2.38
C LEU A 80 15.83 -32.59 -2.97
N GLU A 81 15.88 -33.02 -4.22
CA GLU A 81 17.12 -33.29 -4.95
C GLU A 81 17.60 -32.11 -5.81
N SER A 82 16.87 -30.99 -5.77
CA SER A 82 17.17 -29.80 -6.55
C SER A 82 18.07 -28.84 -5.79
N HIS A 83 19.27 -28.54 -6.29
CA HIS A 83 20.17 -27.54 -5.70
C HIS A 83 19.47 -26.18 -5.53
N MET A 84 18.65 -25.80 -6.50
CA MET A 84 17.89 -24.56 -6.45
C MET A 84 17.04 -24.42 -5.19
N TYR A 85 16.30 -25.47 -4.80
CA TYR A 85 15.49 -25.45 -3.59
C TYR A 85 16.35 -25.60 -2.34
N ASN A 86 17.29 -26.55 -2.34
CA ASN A 86 18.11 -26.87 -1.18
C ASN A 86 18.90 -25.67 -0.70
N TYR A 87 19.50 -24.88 -1.61
CA TYR A 87 20.27 -23.69 -1.23
C TYR A 87 19.41 -22.53 -0.72
N LEU A 88 18.12 -22.50 -1.06
CA LEU A 88 17.19 -21.49 -0.51
C LEU A 88 16.79 -21.78 0.94
N VAL A 89 16.84 -23.02 1.39
CA VAL A 89 16.37 -23.45 2.73
C VAL A 89 17.52 -23.75 3.71
N LEU A 90 18.77 -23.63 3.29
CA LEU A 90 19.93 -23.72 4.17
C LEU A 90 19.89 -22.61 5.25
N PRO A 91 20.54 -22.80 6.39
CA PRO A 91 20.78 -21.73 7.35
C PRO A 91 21.43 -20.50 6.68
N MET A 92 21.11 -19.29 7.18
CA MET A 92 21.58 -18.02 6.58
C MET A 92 23.11 -17.90 6.61
N ASP A 93 23.76 -18.50 7.58
CA ASP A 93 25.22 -18.54 7.81
C ASP A 93 25.93 -19.65 7.03
N ASP A 94 25.21 -20.45 6.27
CA ASP A 94 25.80 -21.47 5.38
C ASP A 94 26.36 -20.84 4.10
N ASP A 95 27.59 -21.20 3.74
CA ASP A 95 28.29 -20.66 2.57
C ASP A 95 27.56 -20.94 1.23
N LEU A 96 26.71 -21.99 1.21
CA LEU A 96 25.91 -22.36 0.05
C LEU A 96 24.51 -21.73 0.08
N HIS A 97 24.13 -21.05 1.16
CA HIS A 97 22.82 -20.37 1.22
C HIS A 97 22.67 -19.35 0.10
N MET A 98 21.54 -19.38 -0.59
CA MET A 98 21.23 -18.45 -1.69
C MET A 98 19.88 -17.74 -1.46
N PRO A 99 19.82 -16.41 -1.66
CA PRO A 99 20.94 -15.50 -1.89
C PRO A 99 21.87 -15.40 -0.65
N PRO A 100 23.18 -15.16 -0.82
CA PRO A 100 24.08 -15.01 0.32
C PRO A 100 23.66 -13.90 1.28
N GLU A 101 24.05 -14.00 2.54
CA GLU A 101 23.80 -12.97 3.56
C GLU A 101 24.12 -11.55 3.04
N GLY A 102 23.33 -10.55 3.46
CA GLY A 102 23.44 -9.18 2.97
C GLY A 102 22.76 -8.89 1.63
N ASN A 103 22.24 -9.91 0.94
CA ASN A 103 21.39 -9.74 -0.24
C ASN A 103 19.90 -9.88 0.11
N ARG A 104 19.05 -9.45 -0.83
CA ARG A 104 17.59 -9.49 -0.65
C ARG A 104 17.08 -10.94 -0.63
N GLN A 105 16.73 -11.43 0.55
CA GLN A 105 16.24 -12.79 0.76
C GLN A 105 14.87 -13.05 0.15
N LEU A 106 14.57 -14.32 -0.14
CA LEU A 106 13.24 -14.75 -0.54
C LEU A 106 12.32 -14.78 0.68
N LYS A 107 11.04 -14.51 0.45
CA LYS A 107 9.99 -14.73 1.44
C LYS A 107 9.55 -16.19 1.41
N THR A 108 8.99 -16.68 2.52
CA THR A 108 8.55 -18.07 2.63
C THR A 108 7.65 -18.51 1.46
N HIS A 109 6.65 -17.68 1.09
CA HIS A 109 5.77 -18.01 -0.03
C HIS A 109 6.48 -17.99 -1.39
N GLU A 110 7.57 -17.21 -1.58
CA GLU A 110 8.37 -17.25 -2.80
C GLU A 110 9.16 -18.57 -2.90
N ILE A 111 9.66 -19.07 -1.78
CA ILE A 111 10.35 -20.38 -1.69
C ILE A 111 9.35 -21.52 -1.98
N GLU A 112 8.17 -21.48 -1.37
CA GLU A 112 7.12 -22.48 -1.59
C GLU A 112 6.62 -22.51 -3.05
N LEU A 113 6.55 -21.36 -3.72
CA LEU A 113 6.19 -21.29 -5.13
C LEU A 113 7.28 -21.87 -6.03
N ILE A 114 8.55 -21.67 -5.72
CA ILE A 114 9.67 -22.31 -6.44
C ILE A 114 9.63 -23.82 -6.23
N LYS A 115 9.43 -24.25 -4.98
CA LYS A 115 9.25 -25.67 -4.63
C LYS A 115 8.13 -26.32 -5.44
N TYR A 116 6.94 -25.71 -5.42
CA TYR A 116 5.79 -26.18 -6.18
C TYR A 116 6.07 -26.28 -7.68
N TRP A 117 6.72 -25.27 -8.27
CA TRP A 117 7.09 -25.30 -9.70
C TRP A 117 8.01 -26.47 -10.04
N ILE A 118 9.01 -26.74 -9.20
CA ILE A 118 9.92 -27.88 -9.40
C ILE A 118 9.16 -29.21 -9.27
N ASP A 119 8.37 -29.37 -8.21
CA ASP A 119 7.62 -30.61 -7.91
C ASP A 119 6.51 -30.88 -8.95
N SER A 120 6.02 -29.85 -9.64
CA SER A 120 5.08 -29.98 -10.77
C SER A 120 5.74 -30.19 -12.12
N GLY A 121 7.05 -30.49 -12.15
CA GLY A 121 7.80 -30.88 -13.33
C GLY A 121 8.71 -29.79 -13.90
N ALA A 122 8.89 -28.65 -13.20
CA ALA A 122 9.71 -27.50 -13.63
C ALA A 122 9.37 -27.03 -15.06
N ASN A 123 8.08 -27.02 -15.40
CA ASN A 123 7.62 -26.72 -16.76
C ASN A 123 7.55 -25.20 -16.97
N PHE A 124 8.13 -24.74 -18.08
CA PHE A 124 8.22 -23.32 -18.43
C PHE A 124 6.97 -22.78 -19.15
N GLU A 125 6.22 -23.65 -19.81
CA GLU A 125 5.12 -23.27 -20.69
C GLU A 125 3.74 -23.68 -20.18
N LYS A 126 3.67 -24.53 -19.16
CA LYS A 126 2.41 -25.08 -18.64
C LYS A 126 1.58 -23.98 -17.97
N PHE A 127 0.31 -23.92 -18.36
CA PHE A 127 -0.72 -23.15 -17.65
C PHE A 127 -1.46 -24.06 -16.68
N GLU A 128 -1.61 -23.59 -15.44
CA GLU A 128 -2.40 -24.28 -14.42
C GLU A 128 -3.69 -23.51 -14.14
N LYS A 129 -4.78 -24.25 -14.02
CA LYS A 129 -6.06 -23.67 -13.60
C LYS A 129 -6.04 -23.44 -12.10
N THR A 130 -6.31 -22.22 -11.67
CA THR A 130 -6.33 -21.86 -10.25
C THR A 130 -7.47 -22.52 -9.49
N GLN A 131 -8.56 -22.89 -10.17
CA GLN A 131 -9.70 -23.58 -9.57
C GLN A 131 -9.40 -25.05 -9.21
N ASP A 132 -8.45 -25.68 -9.89
CA ASP A 132 -8.05 -27.06 -9.66
C ASP A 132 -6.84 -27.19 -8.72
N SER A 133 -6.33 -26.06 -8.24
CA SER A 133 -5.13 -25.99 -7.40
C SER A 133 -5.47 -26.21 -5.93
N ASN A 134 -4.51 -26.77 -5.16
CA ASN A 134 -4.70 -26.96 -3.72
C ASN A 134 -4.71 -25.63 -2.97
N ASP A 135 -5.28 -25.61 -1.75
CA ASP A 135 -5.43 -24.43 -0.91
C ASP A 135 -4.09 -23.76 -0.57
N GLU A 136 -3.00 -24.53 -0.48
CA GLU A 136 -1.67 -24.02 -0.16
C GLU A 136 -1.08 -23.23 -1.32
N LEU A 137 -1.14 -23.74 -2.56
CA LEU A 137 -0.73 -23.02 -3.75
C LEU A 137 -1.53 -21.72 -3.88
N ILE A 138 -2.84 -21.77 -3.70
CA ILE A 138 -3.71 -20.59 -3.77
C ILE A 138 -3.30 -19.53 -2.74
N ARG A 139 -2.97 -19.94 -1.50
CA ARG A 139 -2.47 -19.01 -0.46
C ARG A 139 -1.14 -18.38 -0.84
N ASN A 140 -0.20 -19.15 -1.37
CA ASN A 140 1.11 -18.68 -1.77
C ASN A 140 1.02 -17.74 -2.98
N LEU A 141 0.20 -18.08 -3.96
CA LEU A 141 -0.12 -17.22 -5.12
C LEU A 141 -0.80 -15.91 -4.67
N ALA A 142 -1.76 -15.97 -3.74
CA ALA A 142 -2.43 -14.80 -3.21
C ALA A 142 -1.47 -13.85 -2.45
N SER A 143 -0.40 -14.37 -1.88
CA SER A 143 0.65 -13.57 -1.23
C SER A 143 1.60 -12.94 -2.24
N PHE A 144 1.82 -13.59 -3.38
CA PHE A 144 2.65 -13.11 -4.48
C PHE A 144 1.91 -12.08 -5.34
N PHE A 145 0.66 -12.37 -5.67
CA PHE A 145 -0.24 -11.41 -6.31
C PHE A 145 -1.00 -10.68 -5.20
N PRO A 146 -0.68 -9.43 -4.88
CA PRO A 146 -1.49 -8.68 -3.94
C PRO A 146 -2.95 -8.75 -4.43
N LYS A 147 -3.88 -9.09 -3.51
CA LYS A 147 -5.32 -9.04 -3.82
C LYS A 147 -5.57 -7.74 -4.55
N PRO A 148 -6.33 -7.74 -5.67
CA PRO A 148 -6.76 -6.50 -6.27
C PRO A 148 -7.37 -5.70 -5.12
N ILE A 149 -6.74 -4.59 -4.76
CA ILE A 149 -7.37 -3.61 -3.88
C ILE A 149 -8.68 -3.34 -4.60
N ALA A 150 -9.80 -3.71 -3.96
CA ALA A 150 -11.12 -3.61 -4.57
C ALA A 150 -11.15 -2.28 -5.31
N THR A 151 -11.16 -2.35 -6.64
CA THR A 151 -10.80 -1.21 -7.50
C THR A 151 -11.78 -0.10 -7.19
N VAL A 152 -11.31 0.89 -6.46
CA VAL A 152 -12.13 2.05 -6.16
C VAL A 152 -12.48 2.68 -7.50
N PRO A 153 -13.75 2.85 -7.85
CA PRO A 153 -14.13 3.44 -9.12
C PRO A 153 -13.47 4.81 -9.29
N SER A 154 -13.08 5.17 -10.49
CA SER A 154 -12.57 6.51 -10.77
C SER A 154 -13.57 7.58 -10.35
N PRO A 155 -13.14 8.67 -9.73
CA PRO A 155 -14.02 9.77 -9.41
C PRO A 155 -14.56 10.40 -10.70
N LYS A 156 -15.82 10.85 -10.67
CA LYS A 156 -16.39 11.55 -11.83
C LYS A 156 -15.63 12.86 -12.08
N ILE A 157 -15.29 13.15 -13.32
CA ILE A 157 -14.59 14.38 -13.72
C ILE A 157 -15.34 15.62 -13.23
N SER A 158 -16.68 15.63 -13.32
CA SER A 158 -17.51 16.73 -12.82
C SER A 158 -17.34 16.98 -11.31
N HIS A 159 -17.13 15.93 -10.52
CA HIS A 159 -16.90 16.07 -9.07
C HIS A 159 -15.51 16.68 -8.79
N LEU A 160 -14.49 16.28 -9.56
CA LEU A 160 -13.14 16.85 -9.45
C LEU A 160 -13.12 18.34 -9.86
N GLN A 161 -13.78 18.68 -10.95
CA GLN A 161 -13.94 20.07 -11.39
C GLN A 161 -14.69 20.93 -10.37
N MET A 162 -15.73 20.36 -9.73
CA MET A 162 -16.46 21.05 -8.66
C MET A 162 -15.56 21.33 -7.46
N LEU A 163 -14.75 20.36 -7.04
CA LEU A 163 -13.79 20.54 -5.96
C LEU A 163 -12.79 21.66 -6.27
N GLN A 164 -12.23 21.68 -7.49
CA GLN A 164 -11.31 22.74 -7.91
C GLN A 164 -11.96 24.12 -7.91
N LYS A 165 -13.20 24.25 -8.42
CA LYS A 165 -13.99 25.50 -8.36
C LYS A 165 -14.26 25.97 -6.94
N LEU A 166 -14.26 25.08 -5.97
CA LEU A 166 -14.45 25.33 -4.55
C LEU A 166 -13.12 25.47 -3.78
N ASN A 167 -12.03 25.82 -4.46
CA ASN A 167 -10.70 26.00 -3.86
C ASN A 167 -10.13 24.76 -3.17
N PHE A 168 -10.44 23.57 -3.65
CA PHE A 168 -9.74 22.36 -3.24
C PHE A 168 -8.65 22.00 -4.24
N ARG A 169 -7.45 21.73 -3.75
CA ARG A 169 -6.40 21.05 -4.51
C ARG A 169 -6.65 19.55 -4.39
N VAL A 170 -6.70 18.88 -5.54
CA VAL A 170 -6.93 17.43 -5.64
C VAL A 170 -5.73 16.78 -6.30
N GLU A 171 -5.17 15.77 -5.64
CA GLU A 171 -4.02 15.01 -6.12
C GLU A 171 -4.36 13.52 -6.12
N ARG A 172 -3.76 12.76 -7.04
CA ARG A 172 -3.79 11.29 -6.97
C ARG A 172 -2.83 10.82 -5.88
N ASN A 173 -3.27 9.86 -5.07
CA ASN A 173 -2.40 9.23 -4.10
C ASN A 173 -1.28 8.40 -4.77
N SER A 174 -1.61 7.71 -5.87
CA SER A 174 -0.68 6.89 -6.64
C SER A 174 -1.20 6.71 -8.06
N SER A 175 -0.31 6.50 -9.03
CA SER A 175 -0.67 6.08 -10.39
C SER A 175 -1.38 4.72 -10.43
N LYS A 176 -1.21 3.89 -9.38
CA LYS A 176 -1.72 2.52 -9.30
C LYS A 176 -3.13 2.39 -8.70
N ASN A 177 -3.77 3.47 -8.32
CA ASN A 177 -5.12 3.43 -7.75
C ASN A 177 -5.90 4.71 -8.04
N ASN A 178 -7.22 4.68 -7.82
CA ASN A 178 -8.13 5.80 -8.01
C ASN A 178 -8.35 6.60 -6.71
N LEU A 179 -7.46 6.45 -5.73
CA LEU A 179 -7.54 7.17 -4.47
C LEU A 179 -6.98 8.58 -4.62
N ILE A 180 -7.60 9.52 -3.90
CA ILE A 180 -7.24 10.94 -3.97
C ILE A 180 -6.93 11.53 -2.60
N GLU A 181 -6.08 12.54 -2.65
CA GLU A 181 -5.76 13.41 -1.54
C GLU A 181 -6.32 14.80 -1.83
N ILE A 182 -6.96 15.42 -0.86
CA ILE A 182 -7.61 16.72 -1.01
C ILE A 182 -7.10 17.68 0.06
N LYS A 183 -6.75 18.90 -0.36
CA LYS A 183 -6.42 20.01 0.52
C LYS A 183 -7.31 21.21 0.21
N PHE A 184 -7.93 21.76 1.23
CA PHE A 184 -8.64 23.04 1.12
C PHE A 184 -7.64 24.21 1.11
N GLN A 185 -7.76 25.11 0.13
CA GLN A 185 -6.89 26.26 -0.02
C GLN A 185 -7.56 27.57 0.40
N GLY A 186 -8.84 27.49 0.79
CA GLY A 186 -9.60 28.63 1.30
C GLY A 186 -9.52 28.73 2.83
N LYS A 187 -10.24 29.71 3.38
CA LYS A 187 -10.40 29.89 4.84
C LYS A 187 -11.81 29.60 5.32
N VAL A 188 -12.80 29.80 4.47
CA VAL A 188 -14.23 29.69 4.83
C VAL A 188 -14.84 28.50 4.13
N LEU A 189 -15.14 27.47 4.93
CA LEU A 189 -15.93 26.31 4.51
C LEU A 189 -17.43 26.63 4.63
N GLU A 190 -18.19 26.14 3.69
CA GLU A 190 -19.64 26.21 3.64
C GLU A 190 -20.23 24.83 3.34
N ASN A 191 -21.55 24.68 3.44
CA ASN A 191 -22.21 23.41 3.15
C ASN A 191 -21.93 22.86 1.73
N LYS A 192 -21.71 23.72 0.74
CA LYS A 192 -21.34 23.32 -0.62
C LYS A 192 -20.01 22.59 -0.68
N HIS A 193 -19.01 23.01 0.12
CA HIS A 193 -17.70 22.38 0.24
C HIS A 193 -17.82 20.97 0.84
N ILE A 194 -18.61 20.84 1.91
CA ILE A 194 -18.85 19.53 2.56
C ILE A 194 -19.55 18.57 1.59
N LYS A 195 -20.59 19.03 0.87
CA LYS A 195 -21.27 18.22 -0.15
C LYS A 195 -20.33 17.75 -1.27
N ALA A 196 -19.43 18.62 -1.73
CA ALA A 196 -18.45 18.27 -2.77
C ALA A 196 -17.49 17.17 -2.29
N LEU A 197 -17.01 17.22 -1.05
CA LEU A 197 -16.17 16.17 -0.45
C LEU A 197 -16.91 14.83 -0.37
N LEU A 198 -18.19 14.83 -0.01
CA LEU A 198 -19.00 13.61 0.08
C LEU A 198 -19.24 12.93 -1.28
N ASN A 199 -19.20 13.68 -2.39
CA ASN A 199 -19.33 13.11 -3.73
C ASN A 199 -18.13 12.21 -4.12
N VAL A 200 -17.00 12.36 -3.44
CA VAL A 200 -15.78 11.55 -3.67
C VAL A 200 -15.41 10.70 -2.45
N LYS A 201 -16.36 10.42 -1.55
CA LYS A 201 -16.15 9.71 -0.28
C LYS A 201 -15.49 8.32 -0.43
N ASN A 202 -15.69 7.67 -1.57
CA ASN A 202 -15.14 6.34 -1.84
C ASN A 202 -13.69 6.38 -2.30
N GLN A 203 -13.21 7.52 -2.78
CA GLN A 203 -11.86 7.74 -3.30
C GLN A 203 -10.96 8.50 -2.31
N LEU A 204 -11.55 9.25 -1.38
CA LEU A 204 -10.85 10.18 -0.50
C LEU A 204 -10.15 9.45 0.65
N ILE A 205 -8.81 9.45 0.63
CA ILE A 205 -8.00 8.82 1.70
C ILE A 205 -7.26 9.83 2.56
N LYS A 206 -7.01 11.04 2.07
CA LYS A 206 -6.35 12.10 2.82
C LYS A 206 -7.06 13.42 2.61
N LEU A 207 -7.37 14.09 3.71
CA LEU A 207 -8.08 15.35 3.73
C LEU A 207 -7.36 16.35 4.64
N ASP A 208 -7.04 17.50 4.09
CA ASP A 208 -6.46 18.64 4.80
C ASP A 208 -7.45 19.81 4.77
N LEU A 209 -8.06 20.10 5.92
CA LEU A 209 -8.96 21.24 6.16
C LEU A 209 -8.35 22.23 7.15
N SER A 210 -7.06 22.22 7.34
CA SER A 210 -6.34 23.09 8.27
C SER A 210 -6.54 24.57 7.93
N TYR A 211 -6.41 25.42 8.93
CA TYR A 211 -6.51 26.88 8.81
C TYR A 211 -7.87 27.38 8.28
N SER A 212 -8.93 26.64 8.53
CA SER A 212 -10.29 26.99 8.12
C SER A 212 -11.25 27.16 9.32
N ASN A 213 -12.44 27.65 9.04
CA ASN A 213 -13.53 27.72 10.02
C ASN A 213 -14.25 26.38 10.23
N LEU A 214 -13.54 25.24 10.01
CA LEU A 214 -14.10 23.92 10.29
C LEU A 214 -14.53 23.84 11.75
N ASN A 215 -15.75 23.41 11.99
CA ASN A 215 -16.34 23.27 13.31
C ASN A 215 -17.03 21.91 13.50
N ASP A 216 -17.52 21.64 14.70
CA ASP A 216 -18.10 20.36 15.09
C ASP A 216 -19.30 19.93 14.21
N ARG A 217 -20.12 20.89 13.76
CA ARG A 217 -21.27 20.61 12.87
C ARG A 217 -20.81 20.15 11.48
N MET A 218 -19.73 20.70 11.00
CA MET A 218 -19.18 20.35 9.68
C MET A 218 -18.49 19.00 9.71
N ILE A 219 -17.65 18.75 10.71
CA ILE A 219 -16.95 17.45 10.82
C ILE A 219 -17.92 16.28 11.03
N ALA A 220 -19.03 16.49 11.73
CA ALA A 220 -20.06 15.46 11.90
C ALA A 220 -20.63 14.96 10.56
N LYS A 221 -20.76 15.84 9.55
CA LYS A 221 -21.21 15.46 8.21
C LYS A 221 -20.14 14.62 7.46
N LEU A 222 -18.86 14.78 7.81
CA LEU A 222 -17.74 14.05 7.21
C LEU A 222 -17.48 12.68 7.87
N GLY A 223 -18.16 12.34 8.96
CA GLY A 223 -18.03 11.04 9.66
C GLY A 223 -18.35 9.81 8.78
N SER A 224 -19.02 10.02 7.64
CA SER A 224 -19.31 8.99 6.64
C SER A 224 -18.13 8.67 5.71
N LEU A 225 -17.01 9.36 5.82
CA LEU A 225 -15.80 9.15 5.00
C LEU A 225 -15.03 7.89 5.45
N LYS A 226 -15.56 6.70 5.15
CA LYS A 226 -15.05 5.41 5.64
C LYS A 226 -13.71 4.97 5.03
N LYS A 227 -13.25 5.66 3.98
CA LYS A 227 -11.94 5.43 3.34
C LYS A 227 -10.87 6.42 3.81
N LEU A 228 -11.23 7.43 4.60
CA LEU A 228 -10.32 8.47 5.07
C LEU A 228 -9.33 7.87 6.08
N LEU A 229 -8.04 7.96 5.77
CA LEU A 229 -6.93 7.47 6.61
C LEU A 229 -6.15 8.61 7.26
N TYR A 230 -5.99 9.72 6.55
CA TYR A 230 -5.18 10.85 7.00
C TYR A 230 -6.03 12.12 7.05
N LEU A 231 -6.17 12.68 8.25
CA LEU A 231 -6.95 13.90 8.47
C LEU A 231 -6.11 14.98 9.14
N LYS A 232 -6.05 16.16 8.50
CA LYS A 232 -5.45 17.36 9.07
C LYS A 232 -6.54 18.40 9.30
N ILE A 233 -6.71 18.79 10.54
CA ILE A 233 -7.69 19.79 11.00
C ILE A 233 -7.08 20.74 12.04
N ASN A 234 -5.75 20.92 11.94
CA ASN A 234 -5.06 21.87 12.80
C ASN A 234 -5.51 23.30 12.50
N ASP A 235 -5.41 24.18 13.50
CA ASP A 235 -5.84 25.58 13.40
C ASP A 235 -7.30 25.73 12.95
N THR A 236 -8.20 24.96 13.59
CA THR A 236 -9.66 24.98 13.32
C THR A 236 -10.47 25.15 14.60
N GLU A 237 -11.79 25.30 14.47
CA GLU A 237 -12.74 25.47 15.60
C GLU A 237 -13.29 24.12 16.11
N ILE A 238 -12.54 23.04 15.93
CA ILE A 238 -12.93 21.71 16.42
C ILE A 238 -12.75 21.65 17.93
N SER A 239 -13.79 21.16 18.62
CA SER A 239 -13.79 20.86 20.03
C SER A 239 -13.95 19.36 20.31
N GLU A 240 -14.07 19.01 21.60
CA GLU A 240 -14.36 17.67 22.08
C GLU A 240 -15.58 17.01 21.38
N LYS A 241 -16.63 17.80 21.06
CA LYS A 241 -17.84 17.31 20.38
C LYS A 241 -17.57 16.91 18.94
N GLY A 242 -16.66 17.62 18.27
CA GLY A 242 -16.25 17.29 16.90
C GLY A 242 -15.42 16.02 16.83
N LEU A 243 -14.57 15.80 17.83
CA LEU A 243 -13.69 14.63 17.89
C LEU A 243 -14.47 13.31 17.85
N ALA A 244 -15.59 13.22 18.55
CA ALA A 244 -16.46 12.04 18.58
C ALA A 244 -17.05 11.67 17.19
N ASN A 245 -17.07 12.61 16.26
CA ASN A 245 -17.63 12.44 14.91
C ASN A 245 -16.57 12.11 13.84
N ILE A 246 -15.29 12.07 14.19
CA ILE A 246 -14.24 11.68 13.25
C ILE A 246 -14.39 10.21 12.89
N SER A 247 -14.21 9.91 11.60
CA SER A 247 -14.32 8.53 11.11
C SER A 247 -13.30 7.61 11.79
N ARG A 248 -13.73 6.46 12.27
CA ARG A 248 -12.86 5.43 12.88
C ARG A 248 -11.83 4.84 11.93
N SER A 249 -11.93 5.11 10.64
CA SER A 249 -10.94 4.70 9.64
C SER A 249 -9.65 5.53 9.69
N VAL A 250 -9.68 6.71 10.36
CA VAL A 250 -8.52 7.61 10.44
C VAL A 250 -7.41 6.96 11.25
N VAL A 251 -6.23 6.86 10.64
CA VAL A 251 -5.00 6.32 11.26
C VAL A 251 -3.99 7.40 11.62
N SER A 252 -4.08 8.57 11.00
CA SER A 252 -3.25 9.74 11.32
C SER A 252 -4.10 10.99 11.42
N LEU A 253 -4.01 11.68 12.55
CA LEU A 253 -4.84 12.84 12.89
C LEU A 253 -3.98 13.99 13.37
N ASN A 254 -4.09 15.16 12.72
CA ASN A 254 -3.42 16.37 13.18
C ASN A 254 -4.44 17.33 13.82
N LEU A 255 -4.27 17.56 15.12
CA LEU A 255 -5.08 18.40 15.98
C LEU A 255 -4.29 19.61 16.52
N ASN A 256 -3.12 19.93 15.96
CA ASN A 256 -2.34 21.07 16.46
C ASN A 256 -3.20 22.35 16.50
N ASN A 257 -3.00 23.18 17.51
CA ASN A 257 -3.74 24.43 17.69
C ASN A 257 -5.28 24.23 17.74
N THR A 258 -5.77 23.15 18.35
CA THR A 258 -7.21 22.92 18.59
C THR A 258 -7.54 22.90 20.09
N LYS A 259 -8.82 23.07 20.41
CA LYS A 259 -9.32 23.14 21.82
C LYS A 259 -9.81 21.76 22.29
N ILE A 260 -9.00 20.73 22.13
CA ILE A 260 -9.32 19.36 22.55
C ILE A 260 -8.83 19.15 23.98
N ASP A 261 -9.67 18.52 24.82
CA ASP A 261 -9.31 18.10 26.18
C ASP A 261 -8.86 16.64 26.24
N PHE A 262 -8.25 16.25 27.36
CA PHE A 262 -7.72 14.92 27.59
C PHE A 262 -8.82 13.83 27.57
N GLU A 263 -9.94 14.05 28.29
CA GLU A 263 -10.99 13.04 28.44
C GLU A 263 -11.59 12.62 27.09
N SER A 264 -11.90 13.61 26.26
CA SER A 264 -12.43 13.39 24.92
C SER A 264 -11.43 12.70 24.00
N LEU A 265 -10.17 13.09 24.09
CA LEU A 265 -9.11 12.47 23.30
C LEU A 265 -8.85 11.03 23.74
N ALA A 266 -8.81 10.74 25.03
CA ALA A 266 -8.67 9.39 25.57
C ALA A 266 -9.84 8.49 25.12
N SER A 267 -11.07 8.98 25.20
CA SER A 267 -12.25 8.25 24.70
C SER A 267 -12.21 8.01 23.19
N PHE A 268 -11.71 8.96 22.42
CA PHE A 268 -11.57 8.80 20.96
C PHE A 268 -10.51 7.75 20.61
N VAL A 269 -9.34 7.82 21.23
CA VAL A 269 -8.20 6.92 20.98
C VAL A 269 -8.59 5.47 21.27
N GLN A 270 -9.27 5.20 22.38
CA GLN A 270 -9.74 3.85 22.73
C GLN A 270 -10.74 3.25 21.73
N LYS A 271 -11.50 4.08 21.01
CA LYS A 271 -12.58 3.66 20.09
C LYS A 271 -12.20 3.76 18.62
N SER A 272 -11.02 4.26 18.30
CA SER A 272 -10.53 4.50 16.94
C SER A 272 -9.37 3.58 16.58
N ASN A 273 -8.98 3.62 15.30
CA ASN A 273 -7.79 2.92 14.80
C ASN A 273 -6.60 3.89 14.61
N VAL A 274 -6.64 5.03 15.28
CA VAL A 274 -5.60 6.05 15.15
C VAL A 274 -4.26 5.54 15.68
N LYS A 275 -3.21 5.79 14.90
CA LYS A 275 -1.82 5.40 15.20
C LYS A 275 -0.94 6.60 15.48
N ASN A 276 -1.18 7.71 14.80
CA ASN A 276 -0.38 8.92 14.93
C ASN A 276 -1.31 10.11 15.21
N ILE A 277 -1.05 10.85 16.28
CA ILE A 277 -1.77 12.07 16.63
C ILE A 277 -0.78 13.20 16.87
N TYR A 278 -1.03 14.36 16.29
CA TYR A 278 -0.22 15.55 16.48
C TYR A 278 -1.00 16.55 17.36
N LEU A 279 -0.40 16.93 18.49
CA LEU A 279 -1.06 17.66 19.58
C LEU A 279 -0.34 18.95 19.98
N TRP A 280 0.52 19.50 19.10
CA TRP A 280 1.26 20.72 19.44
C TRP A 280 0.28 21.89 19.71
N ASN A 281 0.54 22.63 20.80
CA ASN A 281 -0.28 23.76 21.23
C ASN A 281 -1.77 23.42 21.40
N THR A 282 -2.06 22.30 22.07
CA THR A 282 -3.39 21.89 22.55
C THR A 282 -3.44 22.01 24.08
N ASN A 283 -4.61 21.74 24.69
CA ASN A 283 -4.76 21.67 26.13
C ASN A 283 -4.28 20.34 26.75
N ILE A 284 -3.56 19.51 25.97
CA ILE A 284 -3.04 18.21 26.38
C ILE A 284 -1.61 18.38 26.93
N SER A 285 -1.41 18.13 28.20
CA SER A 285 -0.10 18.21 28.85
C SER A 285 0.81 17.04 28.44
N LEU A 286 2.10 17.13 28.75
CA LEU A 286 3.05 16.04 28.52
C LEU A 286 2.72 14.78 29.34
N ASP A 287 2.12 14.94 30.53
CA ASP A 287 1.72 13.80 31.37
C ASP A 287 0.45 13.15 30.80
N ASP A 288 -0.51 13.93 30.29
CA ASP A 288 -1.65 13.43 29.54
C ASP A 288 -1.22 12.62 28.31
N GLN A 289 -0.20 13.08 27.59
CA GLN A 289 0.34 12.35 26.41
C GLN A 289 0.95 11.00 26.80
N LYS A 290 1.64 10.92 27.95
CA LYS A 290 2.15 9.64 28.47
C LYS A 290 1.00 8.69 28.84
N GLU A 291 -0.05 9.19 29.44
CA GLU A 291 -1.23 8.40 29.77
C GLU A 291 -1.94 7.89 28.51
N LEU A 292 -2.11 8.75 27.51
CA LEU A 292 -2.69 8.35 26.21
C LEU A 292 -1.90 7.23 25.52
N LYS A 293 -0.57 7.23 25.61
CA LYS A 293 0.27 6.14 25.08
C LYS A 293 0.00 4.79 25.76
N ASN A 294 -0.33 4.82 27.05
CA ASN A 294 -0.69 3.61 27.79
C ASN A 294 -2.09 3.08 27.41
N LEU A 295 -2.98 3.97 26.96
CA LEU A 295 -4.36 3.64 26.57
C LEU A 295 -4.47 3.11 25.14
N SER A 296 -3.45 3.30 24.32
CA SER A 296 -3.44 2.91 22.91
C SER A 296 -2.02 2.64 22.40
N SER A 297 -1.93 2.04 21.22
CA SER A 297 -0.66 1.91 20.46
C SER A 297 -0.36 3.17 19.60
N ALA A 298 -0.97 4.31 19.89
CA ALA A 298 -0.78 5.52 19.11
C ALA A 298 0.53 6.24 19.46
N ASP A 299 1.24 6.74 18.46
CA ASP A 299 2.34 7.69 18.59
C ASP A 299 1.78 9.11 18.70
N LEU A 300 2.20 9.86 19.71
CA LEU A 300 1.73 11.20 20.06
C LEU A 300 2.84 12.22 19.87
#